data_77d8c66cacf61d91f3e94cbde85044a8
#
_entry.id   77d8c66cacf61d91f3e94cbde85044a8
#
_cell.length_a   1.000
_cell.length_b   1.000
_cell.length_c   1.000
_cell.angle_alpha   90.00
_cell.angle_beta   90.00
_cell.angle_gamma   90.00
#
_symmetry.space_group_name_H-M   'P 1'
#
loop_
_entity.id
_entity.type
_entity.pdbx_description
1 polymer ?
#
loop_
_entity_poly.entity_id
_entity_poly.type
_entity_poly.pdbx_seq_one_letter_code
_entity_poly.pdbx_strand_id
1 'polypeptide(L)'
;MEATIVLYTTKDIEAKTTTKLHEKLFGKIQKSNYGRYEYEVKGILPGGAYVRPVRAVIIVKKEYYQDVIDLFDAYGVKHRSFNIKVDSDIFKNNKFF
;
A
#
# COMPACT_ATOMS: atom_id res chain seq x y z
N MET A 1 -2.95 -3.90 19.22
CA MET A 1 -3.37 -4.87 18.20
C MET A 1 -2.16 -5.40 17.43
N GLU A 2 -2.30 -6.55 16.84
CA GLU A 2 -1.25 -7.10 15.98
C GLU A 2 -1.38 -6.57 14.56
N ALA A 3 -0.23 -6.26 13.97
CA ALA A 3 -0.13 -5.82 12.59
C ALA A 3 1.12 -6.43 11.97
N THR A 4 1.31 -6.22 10.68
CA THR A 4 2.50 -6.68 9.97
C THR A 4 3.18 -5.49 9.31
N ILE A 5 4.49 -5.33 9.57
CA ILE A 5 5.29 -4.37 8.85
C ILE A 5 5.89 -5.07 7.64
N VAL A 6 5.73 -4.48 6.47
CA VAL A 6 6.26 -4.99 5.20
C VAL A 6 7.26 -4.00 4.65
N LEU A 7 8.50 -4.45 4.51
CA LEU A 7 9.56 -3.69 3.87
C LEU A 7 9.77 -4.25 2.47
N TYR A 8 9.85 -3.38 1.47
CA TYR A 8 9.99 -3.83 0.10
C TYR A 8 10.90 -2.90 -0.70
N THR A 9 11.33 -3.35 -1.85
CA THR A 9 12.15 -2.53 -2.75
C THR A 9 11.64 -2.66 -4.18
N THR A 10 11.64 -1.55 -4.89
CA THR A 10 11.26 -1.50 -6.30
C THR A 10 12.42 -1.14 -7.21
N LYS A 11 13.66 -1.20 -6.69
CA LYS A 11 14.86 -0.78 -7.45
C LYS A 11 15.10 -1.58 -8.72
N ASP A 12 14.68 -2.85 -8.74
CA ASP A 12 14.86 -3.74 -9.89
C ASP A 12 13.61 -3.79 -10.79
N ILE A 13 12.67 -2.89 -10.57
CA ILE A 13 11.38 -2.85 -11.26
C ILE A 13 11.25 -1.52 -11.98
N GLU A 14 10.73 -1.55 -13.22
CA GLU A 14 10.51 -0.34 -13.99
C GLU A 14 9.59 0.64 -13.24
N ALA A 15 9.85 1.93 -13.38
CA ALA A 15 9.05 2.98 -12.76
C ALA A 15 7.57 2.88 -13.13
N LYS A 16 7.29 2.53 -14.37
CA LYS A 16 5.93 2.33 -14.88
C LYS A 16 5.20 1.21 -14.12
N THR A 17 5.89 0.09 -13.90
CA THR A 17 5.35 -1.05 -13.17
C THR A 17 5.17 -0.72 -11.69
N THR A 18 6.12 0.02 -11.11
CA THR A 18 6.03 0.49 -9.73
C THR A 18 4.80 1.37 -9.51
N THR A 19 4.53 2.27 -10.46
CA THR A 19 3.34 3.12 -10.41
C THR A 19 2.06 2.29 -10.41
N LYS A 20 1.98 1.30 -11.31
CA LYS A 20 0.82 0.40 -11.37
C LYS A 20 0.64 -0.40 -10.09
N LEU A 21 1.74 -0.87 -9.51
CA LEU A 21 1.71 -1.58 -8.23
C LEU A 21 1.11 -0.72 -7.13
N HIS A 22 1.60 0.52 -6.99
CA HIS A 22 1.10 1.44 -5.98
C HIS A 22 -0.37 1.81 -6.19
N GLU A 23 -0.80 1.96 -7.43
CA GLU A 23 -2.21 2.19 -7.75
C GLU A 23 -3.09 1.02 -7.33
N LYS A 24 -2.62 -0.20 -7.53
CA LYS A 24 -3.36 -1.40 -7.11
C LYS A 24 -3.39 -1.57 -5.61
N LEU A 25 -2.32 -1.18 -4.91
CA LEU A 25 -2.27 -1.24 -3.44
C LEU A 25 -3.18 -0.19 -2.82
N PHE A 26 -3.03 1.06 -3.23
CA PHE A 26 -3.59 2.20 -2.52
C PHE A 26 -4.71 2.92 -3.27
N GLY A 27 -4.91 2.57 -4.53
CA GLY A 27 -5.86 3.28 -5.38
C GLY A 27 -5.28 4.54 -6.01
N LYS A 28 -6.10 5.23 -6.75
CA LYS A 28 -5.74 6.49 -7.39
C LYS A 28 -6.98 7.33 -7.64
N ILE A 29 -6.77 8.62 -7.83
CA ILE A 29 -7.82 9.51 -8.33
C ILE A 29 -7.65 9.64 -9.83
N GLN A 30 -8.69 9.27 -10.58
CA GLN A 30 -8.70 9.34 -12.02
C GLN A 30 -9.51 10.56 -12.47
N LYS A 31 -8.94 11.34 -13.37
CA LYS A 31 -9.61 12.51 -13.95
C LYS A 31 -10.02 12.20 -15.38
N SER A 32 -11.21 12.61 -15.74
CA SER A 32 -11.71 12.48 -17.10
C SER A 32 -12.28 13.81 -17.59
N ASN A 33 -12.47 13.92 -18.90
CA ASN A 33 -13.07 15.08 -19.53
C ASN A 33 -12.35 16.38 -19.17
N TYR A 34 -11.03 16.39 -19.37
CA TYR A 34 -10.13 17.53 -19.08
C TYR A 34 -10.16 17.98 -17.62
N GLY A 35 -10.32 17.01 -16.71
CA GLY A 35 -10.33 17.30 -15.28
C GLY A 35 -11.68 17.73 -14.72
N ARG A 36 -12.74 17.72 -15.53
CA ARG A 36 -14.10 18.07 -15.09
C ARG A 36 -14.66 17.08 -14.09
N TYR A 37 -14.31 15.81 -14.26
CA TYR A 37 -14.81 14.72 -13.42
C TYR A 37 -13.64 14.03 -12.75
N GLU A 38 -13.77 13.84 -11.46
CA GLU A 38 -12.83 13.05 -10.67
C GLU A 38 -13.58 11.86 -10.08
N TYR A 39 -12.96 10.69 -10.13
CA TYR A 39 -13.48 9.53 -9.43
C TYR A 39 -12.32 8.71 -8.87
N GLU A 40 -12.58 8.10 -7.72
CA GLU A 40 -11.60 7.31 -7.02
C GLU A 40 -11.62 5.88 -7.57
N VAL A 41 -10.43 5.38 -7.94
CA VAL A 41 -10.23 3.97 -8.23
C VAL A 41 -9.61 3.37 -6.97
N LYS A 42 -10.35 2.48 -6.31
CA LYS A 42 -9.91 1.91 -5.04
C LYS A 42 -8.84 0.86 -5.23
N GLY A 43 -7.84 0.87 -4.35
CA GLY A 43 -6.85 -0.20 -4.26
C GLY A 43 -7.36 -1.34 -3.38
N ILE A 44 -6.51 -2.35 -3.21
CA ILE A 44 -6.83 -3.50 -2.34
C ILE A 44 -6.78 -3.14 -0.86
N LEU A 45 -6.10 -2.05 -0.49
CA LEU A 45 -5.98 -1.59 0.89
C LEU A 45 -6.89 -0.38 1.12
N PRO A 46 -7.99 -0.53 1.87
CA PRO A 46 -8.80 0.62 2.24
C PRO A 46 -8.06 1.51 3.24
N GLY A 47 -8.46 2.78 3.32
CA GLY A 47 -7.76 3.79 4.07
C GLY A 47 -7.51 3.50 5.55
N GLY A 48 -8.35 2.72 6.20
CA GLY A 48 -8.18 2.34 7.61
C GLY A 48 -7.40 1.06 7.84
N ALA A 49 -6.87 0.43 6.78
CA ALA A 49 -6.24 -0.89 6.86
C ALA A 49 -4.71 -0.85 6.87
N TYR A 50 -4.13 0.30 6.58
CA TYR A 50 -2.69 0.43 6.43
C TYR A 50 -2.21 1.80 6.82
N VAL A 51 -0.89 1.90 7.02
CA VAL A 51 -0.19 3.17 7.16
C VAL A 51 1.17 3.07 6.47
N ARG A 52 1.63 4.17 5.91
CA ARG A 52 2.91 4.25 5.21
C ARG A 52 3.82 5.21 5.99
N PRO A 53 4.61 4.69 6.96
CA PRO A 53 5.44 5.56 7.77
C PRO A 53 6.55 6.25 6.98
N VAL A 54 7.15 5.52 6.04
CA VAL A 54 8.15 6.04 5.11
C VAL A 54 8.02 5.31 3.79
N ARG A 55 8.74 5.80 2.78
CA ARG A 55 8.75 5.18 1.46
C ARG A 55 9.24 3.72 1.56
N ALA A 56 8.58 2.82 0.83
CA ALA A 56 8.90 1.41 0.76
C ALA A 56 8.69 0.64 2.07
N VAL A 57 7.89 1.19 2.97
CA VAL A 57 7.47 0.52 4.21
C VAL A 57 5.96 0.68 4.35
N ILE A 58 5.28 -0.44 4.61
CA ILE A 58 3.84 -0.45 4.85
C ILE A 58 3.59 -1.20 6.16
N ILE A 59 2.76 -0.65 7.02
CA ILE A 59 2.23 -1.37 8.17
C ILE A 59 0.78 -1.67 7.84
N VAL A 60 0.41 -2.94 7.80
CA VAL A 60 -0.94 -3.36 7.42
C VAL A 60 -1.58 -4.15 8.54
N LYS A 61 -2.90 -4.08 8.61
CA LYS A 61 -3.68 -4.98 9.46
C LYS A 61 -3.48 -6.41 8.97
N LYS A 62 -3.42 -7.35 9.90
CA LYS A 62 -3.12 -8.75 9.65
C LYS A 62 -4.00 -9.37 8.56
N GLU A 63 -5.27 -9.00 8.52
CA GLU A 63 -6.25 -9.53 7.57
C GLU A 63 -5.97 -9.14 6.11
N TYR A 64 -5.17 -8.09 5.87
CA TYR A 64 -4.82 -7.64 4.52
C TYR A 64 -3.42 -8.06 4.09
N TYR A 65 -2.66 -8.68 4.97
CA TYR A 65 -1.26 -9.03 4.71
C TYR A 65 -1.11 -9.94 3.49
N GLN A 66 -1.93 -10.99 3.40
CA GLN A 66 -1.80 -11.96 2.32
C GLN A 66 -2.05 -11.32 0.95
N ASP A 67 -3.02 -10.41 0.86
CA ASP A 67 -3.31 -9.70 -0.38
C ASP A 67 -2.13 -8.86 -0.84
N VAL A 68 -1.43 -8.22 0.09
CA VAL A 68 -0.23 -7.43 -0.22
C VAL A 68 0.88 -8.32 -0.75
N ILE A 69 1.14 -9.45 -0.08
CA ILE A 69 2.20 -10.37 -0.47
C ILE A 69 1.91 -11.00 -1.82
N ASP A 70 0.68 -11.40 -2.07
CA ASP A 70 0.28 -11.97 -3.35
C ASP A 70 0.53 -10.98 -4.49
N LEU A 71 0.23 -9.71 -4.26
CA LEU A 71 0.46 -8.67 -5.25
C LEU A 71 1.95 -8.42 -5.47
N PHE A 72 2.74 -8.38 -4.41
CA PHE A 72 4.19 -8.22 -4.52
C PHE A 72 4.83 -9.38 -5.27
N ASP A 73 4.41 -10.61 -4.99
CA ASP A 73 4.93 -11.79 -5.69
C ASP A 73 4.55 -11.77 -7.18
N ALA A 74 3.34 -11.33 -7.49
CA ALA A 74 2.89 -11.20 -8.87
C ALA A 74 3.70 -10.18 -9.67
N TYR A 75 4.22 -9.14 -9.01
CA TYR A 75 5.01 -8.08 -9.63
C TYR A 75 6.52 -8.29 -9.51
N GLY A 76 6.94 -9.38 -8.85
CA GLY A 76 8.37 -9.65 -8.65
C GLY A 76 9.04 -8.70 -7.67
N VAL A 77 8.30 -8.15 -6.73
CA VAL A 77 8.81 -7.22 -5.72
C VAL A 77 9.46 -8.01 -4.59
N LYS A 78 10.71 -7.69 -4.29
CA LYS A 78 11.40 -8.26 -3.12
C LYS A 78 10.89 -7.58 -1.86
N HIS A 79 10.55 -8.39 -0.87
CA HIS A 79 9.97 -7.90 0.38
C HIS A 79 10.36 -8.76 1.56
N ARG A 80 10.25 -8.15 2.75
CA ARG A 80 10.35 -8.84 4.04
C ARG A 80 9.26 -8.32 4.95
N SER A 81 8.77 -9.18 5.82
CA SER A 81 7.70 -8.81 6.73
C SER A 81 7.96 -9.34 8.13
N PHE A 82 7.46 -8.59 9.11
CA PHE A 82 7.59 -8.93 10.53
C PHE A 82 6.26 -8.62 11.22
N ASN A 83 5.88 -9.48 12.15
CA ASN A 83 4.73 -9.20 13.01
C ASN A 83 5.13 -8.20 14.08
N ILE A 84 4.27 -7.22 14.31
CA ILE A 84 4.48 -6.18 15.31
C ILE A 84 3.21 -5.95 16.09
N LYS A 85 3.35 -5.37 17.26
CA LYS A 85 2.21 -4.86 18.04
C LYS A 85 2.18 -3.36 17.92
N VAL A 86 1.01 -2.82 17.63
CA VAL A 86 0.82 -1.39 17.43
C VAL A 86 -0.45 -0.94 18.13
N ASP A 87 -0.52 0.36 18.40
CA ASP A 87 -1.75 1.01 18.81
C ASP A 87 -2.64 1.17 17.57
N SER A 88 -3.92 0.80 17.69
CA SER A 88 -4.86 0.91 16.58
C SER A 88 -5.00 2.32 16.03
N ASP A 89 -4.65 3.33 16.82
CA ASP A 89 -4.72 4.74 16.40
C ASP A 89 -3.81 5.06 15.23
N ILE A 90 -2.76 4.28 14.98
CA ILE A 90 -1.87 4.53 13.84
C ILE A 90 -2.59 4.42 12.50
N PHE A 91 -3.67 3.66 12.43
CA PHE A 91 -4.42 3.47 11.19
C PHE A 91 -5.43 4.58 10.89
N LYS A 92 -5.63 5.51 11.82
CA LYS A 92 -6.52 6.65 11.62
C LYS A 92 -5.93 7.69 10.68
N ASN A 93 -4.61 7.74 10.58
CA ASN A 93 -3.90 8.66 9.70
C ASN A 93 -2.83 7.89 8.91
N ASN A 94 -2.98 7.85 7.60
CA ASN A 94 -2.08 7.13 6.71
C ASN A 94 -0.70 7.78 6.57
N LYS A 95 -0.52 8.97 7.07
CA LYS A 95 0.73 9.72 6.95
C LYS A 95 1.32 9.99 8.33
N PHE A 96 2.59 9.64 8.52
CA PHE A 96 3.34 9.95 9.73
C PHE A 96 4.02 11.31 9.66
N PHE A 97 4.35 11.74 8.45
CA PHE A 97 5.08 12.97 8.21
C PHE A 97 4.37 13.87 7.22
#